data_64366e154bf5f4ed3a84b39ec61d9690
#
_entry.id   64366e154bf5f4ed3a84b39ec61d9690
#
_cell.length_a   1.000
_cell.length_b   1.000
_cell.length_c   1.000
_cell.angle_alpha   90.00
_cell.angle_beta   90.00
_cell.angle_gamma   90.00
#
_symmetry.space_group_name_H-M   'P 1'
#
loop_
_entity.id
_entity.type
_entity.pdbx_description
1 polymer ?
#
loop_
_entity_poly.entity_id
_entity_poly.type
_entity_poly.pdbx_seq_one_letter_code
_entity_poly.pdbx_strand_id
1 'polypeptide(L)'
;VYNLAAPLGIFSPRTVLTFVGLFAGHNSKGFGLYTLPTKPGSSGSSIVNADGEIVGMIFAGFRQIENIAITSPHEAIRIFINRTLAIGEMALFNQKKMVEQRLIQILK
;
A
#
# COMPACT_ATOMS: atom_id res chain seq x y z
N VAL A 1 -2.50 -1.18 15.67
CA VAL A 1 -1.94 -0.98 14.33
C VAL A 1 -1.08 0.27 14.29
N TYR A 2 -0.24 0.36 13.30
CA TYR A 2 0.69 1.46 13.11
C TYR A 2 0.56 2.03 11.70
N ASN A 3 0.64 3.35 11.60
CA ASN A 3 0.62 4.04 10.32
C ASN A 3 1.79 5.02 10.25
N LEU A 4 2.59 4.91 9.22
CA LEU A 4 3.65 5.85 8.92
C LEU A 4 3.17 6.73 7.77
N ALA A 5 3.07 8.03 8.01
CA ALA A 5 2.50 8.95 7.05
C ALA A 5 3.17 10.32 7.13
N ALA A 6 2.93 11.13 6.10
CA ALA A 6 3.36 12.53 6.03
C ALA A 6 2.15 13.45 5.92
N PRO A 7 1.28 13.51 6.95
CA PRO A 7 0.10 14.35 6.90
C PRO A 7 0.51 15.82 6.76
N LEU A 8 -0.21 16.56 5.89
CA LEU A 8 0.07 17.95 5.59
C LEU A 8 1.50 18.22 5.09
N GLY A 9 2.14 17.18 4.52
CA GLY A 9 3.52 17.29 4.05
C GLY A 9 4.59 17.35 5.15
N ILE A 10 4.22 17.03 6.39
CA ILE A 10 5.18 16.98 7.51
C ILE A 10 6.04 15.73 7.34
N PHE A 11 7.22 15.93 6.81
CA PHE A 11 8.16 14.86 6.53
C PHE A 11 9.60 15.39 6.55
N SER A 12 10.51 14.58 7.07
CA SER A 12 11.93 14.77 6.86
C SER A 12 12.61 13.42 6.63
N PRO A 13 13.74 13.34 5.92
CA PRO A 13 14.43 12.07 5.68
C PRO A 13 14.85 11.34 6.97
N ARG A 14 14.91 12.05 8.08
CA ARG A 14 15.30 11.50 9.38
C ARG A 14 14.14 11.21 10.31
N THR A 15 12.94 11.68 9.96
CA THR A 15 11.77 11.56 10.84
C THR A 15 10.53 11.30 10.01
N VAL A 16 9.98 10.11 10.19
CA VAL A 16 8.67 9.75 9.64
C VAL A 16 7.71 9.67 10.81
N LEU A 17 6.59 10.39 10.69
CA LEU A 17 5.57 10.34 11.73
C LEU A 17 4.95 8.96 11.80
N THR A 18 4.88 8.40 12.98
CA THR A 18 4.27 7.10 13.24
C THR A 18 3.04 7.31 14.13
N PHE A 19 1.90 6.85 13.67
CA PHE A 19 0.65 6.92 14.41
C PHE A 19 0.26 5.53 14.87
N VAL A 20 -0.27 5.45 16.07
CA VAL A 20 -0.78 4.19 16.65
C VAL A 20 -2.30 4.29 16.72
N GLY A 21 -2.98 3.27 16.27
CA GLY A 21 -4.44 3.23 16.29
C GLY A 21 -4.97 1.83 16.47
N LEU A 22 -6.30 1.74 16.50
CA LEU A 22 -7.02 0.50 16.71
C LEU A 22 -7.95 0.23 15.52
N PHE A 23 -8.17 -1.03 15.25
CA PHE A 23 -9.22 -1.43 14.32
C PHE A 23 -10.59 -1.13 14.93
N ALA A 24 -11.39 -0.34 14.24
CA ALA A 24 -12.70 0.09 14.73
C ALA A 24 -13.87 -0.69 14.11
N GLY A 25 -13.63 -1.47 13.06
CA GLY A 25 -14.67 -2.25 12.39
C GLY A 25 -14.67 -2.07 10.88
N HIS A 26 -15.71 -2.55 10.23
CA HIS A 26 -15.93 -2.38 8.79
C HIS A 26 -17.17 -1.53 8.54
N ASN A 27 -17.16 -0.76 7.45
CA ASN A 27 -18.37 -0.10 6.99
C ASN A 27 -19.25 -1.08 6.19
N SER A 28 -20.40 -0.60 5.71
CA SER A 28 -21.36 -1.43 4.94
C SER A 28 -20.81 -1.97 3.62
N LYS A 29 -19.73 -1.36 3.11
CA LYS A 29 -19.03 -1.78 1.89
C LYS A 29 -17.86 -2.72 2.16
N GLY A 30 -17.62 -3.07 3.43
CA GLY A 30 -16.53 -3.94 3.82
C GLY A 30 -15.16 -3.25 3.94
N PHE A 31 -15.09 -1.93 3.86
CA PHE A 31 -13.85 -1.20 4.07
C PHE A 31 -13.51 -1.14 5.56
N GLY A 32 -12.25 -1.35 5.89
CA GLY A 32 -11.77 -1.27 7.26
C GLY A 32 -11.73 0.17 7.77
N LEU A 33 -12.12 0.34 9.03
CA LEU A 33 -12.09 1.61 9.74
C LEU A 33 -11.10 1.50 10.90
N TYR A 34 -10.23 2.50 11.02
CA TYR A 34 -9.20 2.54 12.06
C TYR A 34 -9.19 3.89 12.75
N THR A 35 -8.89 3.89 14.04
CA THR A 35 -8.79 5.13 14.83
C THR A 35 -7.43 5.81 14.60
N LEU A 36 -7.26 6.34 13.40
CA LEU A 36 -6.03 7.01 12.96
C LEU A 36 -6.37 8.38 12.39
N PRO A 37 -5.50 9.37 12.56
CA PRO A 37 -5.70 10.68 11.98
C PRO A 37 -5.65 10.60 10.45
N THR A 38 -6.56 11.33 9.80
CA THR A 38 -6.60 11.47 8.35
C THR A 38 -6.56 12.93 7.99
N LYS A 39 -5.46 13.36 7.41
CA LYS A 39 -5.26 14.71 6.87
C LYS A 39 -4.71 14.56 5.45
N PRO A 40 -4.77 15.60 4.62
CA PRO A 40 -4.13 15.60 3.32
C PRO A 40 -2.66 15.16 3.44
N GLY A 41 -2.24 14.21 2.62
CA GLY A 41 -0.92 13.58 2.69
C GLY A 41 -0.90 12.22 3.39
N SER A 42 -1.99 11.83 4.07
CA SER A 42 -2.12 10.49 4.66
C SER A 42 -2.61 9.43 3.66
N SER A 43 -3.28 9.86 2.59
CA SER A 43 -3.78 8.95 1.54
C SER A 43 -2.64 8.19 0.87
N GLY A 44 -2.83 6.89 0.67
CA GLY A 44 -1.83 6.02 0.10
C GLY A 44 -0.86 5.43 1.13
N SER A 45 -0.89 5.89 2.39
CA SER A 45 -0.07 5.31 3.43
C SER A 45 -0.63 3.99 3.93
N SER A 46 0.26 3.06 4.26
CA SER A 46 -0.11 1.73 4.73
C SER A 46 -0.37 1.71 6.22
N ILE A 47 -1.24 0.79 6.63
CA ILE A 47 -1.43 0.42 8.02
C ILE A 47 -0.85 -0.97 8.21
N VAL A 48 -0.01 -1.13 9.21
CA VAL A 48 0.64 -2.39 9.54
C VAL A 48 0.25 -2.86 10.93
N ASN A 49 0.23 -4.17 11.14
CA ASN A 49 0.05 -4.75 12.47
C ASN A 49 1.38 -4.85 13.21
N ALA A 50 1.35 -5.43 14.42
CA ALA A 50 2.56 -5.59 15.23
C ALA A 50 3.61 -6.51 14.59
N ASP A 51 3.22 -7.39 13.68
CA ASP A 51 4.11 -8.28 12.95
C ASP A 51 4.66 -7.65 11.68
N GLY A 52 4.34 -6.39 11.40
CA GLY A 52 4.78 -5.68 10.20
C GLY A 52 4.00 -6.03 8.95
N GLU A 53 2.89 -6.73 9.06
CA GLU A 53 2.05 -7.09 7.93
C GLU A 53 1.10 -5.94 7.55
N ILE A 54 0.95 -5.67 6.26
CA ILE A 54 0.03 -4.64 5.77
C ILE A 54 -1.40 -5.15 5.91
N VAL A 55 -2.20 -4.43 6.67
CA VAL A 55 -3.62 -4.75 6.90
C VAL A 55 -4.57 -3.81 6.18
N GLY A 56 -4.09 -2.69 5.68
CA GLY A 56 -4.90 -1.73 4.94
C GLY A 56 -4.06 -0.61 4.34
N MET A 57 -4.70 0.17 3.48
CA MET A 57 -4.14 1.38 2.92
C MET A 57 -5.17 2.51 3.06
N ILE A 58 -4.77 3.61 3.65
CA ILE A 58 -5.65 4.77 3.86
C ILE A 58 -5.97 5.42 2.52
N PHE A 59 -7.25 5.63 2.23
CA PHE A 59 -7.67 6.40 1.06
C PHE A 59 -8.65 7.52 1.37
N ALA A 60 -9.29 7.50 2.54
CA ALA A 60 -10.28 8.49 2.91
C ALA A 60 -10.41 8.64 4.43
N GLY A 61 -11.12 9.65 4.84
CA GLY A 61 -11.56 9.88 6.21
C GLY A 61 -12.95 10.50 6.22
N PHE A 62 -13.50 10.69 7.39
CA PHE A 62 -14.79 11.37 7.55
C PHE A 62 -14.56 12.86 7.79
N ARG A 63 -15.34 13.71 7.13
CA ARG A 63 -15.29 15.15 7.38
C ARG A 63 -15.80 15.54 8.77
N GLN A 64 -16.76 14.79 9.28
CA GLN A 64 -17.48 15.06 10.52
C GLN A 64 -16.87 14.38 11.73
N ILE A 65 -16.06 13.36 11.54
CA ILE A 65 -15.41 12.60 12.61
C ILE A 65 -13.92 12.62 12.34
N GLU A 66 -13.18 13.27 13.22
CA GLU A 66 -11.72 13.24 13.17
C GLU A 66 -11.19 11.89 13.64
N ASN A 67 -9.99 11.54 13.21
CA ASN A 67 -9.26 10.35 13.65
C ASN A 67 -9.95 9.02 13.32
N ILE A 68 -10.70 8.98 12.21
CA ILE A 68 -11.18 7.73 11.63
C ILE A 68 -10.66 7.63 10.20
N ALA A 69 -9.82 6.63 9.96
CA ALA A 69 -9.29 6.32 8.64
C ALA A 69 -10.14 5.25 7.96
N ILE A 70 -10.46 5.46 6.70
CA ILE A 70 -11.12 4.47 5.83
C ILE A 70 -10.04 3.85 4.94
N THR A 71 -9.98 2.53 4.91
CA THR A 71 -8.93 1.80 4.21
C THR A 71 -9.47 0.86 3.15
N SER A 72 -8.66 0.65 2.12
CA SER A 72 -8.88 -0.44 1.18
C SER A 72 -8.78 -1.79 1.90
N PRO A 73 -9.62 -2.78 1.55
CA PRO A 73 -9.52 -4.11 2.13
C PRO A 73 -8.17 -4.75 1.80
N HIS A 74 -7.60 -5.48 2.76
CA HIS A 74 -6.31 -6.16 2.55
C HIS A 74 -6.35 -7.14 1.37
N GLU A 75 -7.50 -7.74 1.10
CA GLU A 75 -7.67 -8.65 -0.03
C GLU A 75 -7.50 -7.94 -1.38
N ALA A 76 -8.05 -6.72 -1.52
CA ALA A 76 -7.86 -5.90 -2.71
C ALA A 76 -6.37 -5.54 -2.91
N ILE A 77 -5.67 -5.23 -1.82
CA ILE A 77 -4.22 -4.95 -1.85
C ILE A 77 -3.45 -6.20 -2.30
N ARG A 78 -3.78 -7.35 -1.75
CA ARG A 78 -3.16 -8.63 -2.12
C ARG A 78 -3.33 -8.94 -3.60
N ILE A 79 -4.54 -8.81 -4.12
CA ILE A 79 -4.83 -9.03 -5.54
C ILE A 79 -4.02 -8.07 -6.41
N PHE A 80 -3.97 -6.80 -6.07
CA PHE A 80 -3.22 -5.79 -6.80
C PHE A 80 -1.72 -6.12 -6.83
N ILE A 81 -1.14 -6.44 -5.68
CA ILE A 81 0.30 -6.77 -5.58
C ILE A 81 0.61 -8.02 -6.39
N ASN A 82 -0.18 -9.07 -6.26
CA ASN A 82 0.05 -10.33 -6.97
C ASN A 82 -0.04 -10.15 -8.49
N ARG A 83 -0.99 -9.36 -8.98
CA ARG A 83 -1.10 -9.03 -10.41
C ARG A 83 0.10 -8.23 -10.89
N THR A 84 0.52 -7.25 -10.12
CA THR A 84 1.66 -6.40 -10.48
C THR A 84 2.95 -7.20 -10.54
N LEU A 85 3.19 -8.08 -9.57
CA LEU A 85 4.35 -8.98 -9.57
C LEU A 85 4.31 -9.96 -10.73
N ALA A 86 3.15 -10.55 -11.04
CA ALA A 86 3.00 -11.46 -12.18
C ALA A 86 3.31 -10.77 -13.51
N ILE A 87 2.85 -9.54 -13.70
CA ILE A 87 3.17 -8.72 -14.89
C ILE A 87 4.68 -8.44 -14.95
N GLY A 88 5.30 -8.10 -13.81
CA GLY A 88 6.75 -7.88 -13.73
C GLY A 88 7.56 -9.13 -14.06
N GLU A 89 7.17 -10.28 -13.56
CA GLU A 89 7.81 -11.56 -13.88
C GLU A 89 7.68 -11.93 -15.36
N MET A 90 6.51 -11.71 -15.95
CA MET A 90 6.29 -11.92 -17.38
C MET A 90 7.16 -11.01 -18.24
N ALA A 91 7.25 -9.74 -17.89
CA ALA A 91 8.09 -8.78 -18.58
C ALA A 91 9.57 -9.19 -18.52
N LEU A 92 10.04 -9.62 -17.36
CA LEU A 92 11.41 -10.09 -17.16
C LEU A 92 11.69 -11.37 -17.97
N PHE A 93 10.76 -12.32 -17.97
CA PHE A 93 10.86 -13.55 -18.75
C PHE A 93 10.98 -13.25 -20.26
N ASN A 94 10.12 -12.38 -20.78
CA ASN A 94 10.13 -11.97 -22.18
C ASN A 94 11.44 -11.26 -22.54
N GLN A 95 11.96 -10.43 -21.66
CA GLN A 95 13.23 -9.73 -21.87
C GLN A 95 14.40 -10.72 -21.95
N LYS A 96 14.47 -11.71 -21.06
CA LYS A 96 15.48 -12.76 -21.11
C LYS A 96 15.42 -13.56 -22.40
N LYS A 97 14.21 -13.90 -22.83
CA LYS A 97 13.99 -14.64 -24.08
C LYS A 97 14.49 -13.87 -25.30
N MET A 98 14.25 -12.58 -25.35
CA MET A 98 14.76 -11.71 -26.42
C MET A 98 16.29 -11.66 -26.45
N VAL A 99 16.94 -11.57 -25.29
CA VAL A 99 18.39 -11.58 -25.17
C VAL A 99 18.98 -12.90 -25.67
N GLU A 100 18.41 -14.04 -25.26
CA GLU A 100 18.83 -15.37 -25.72
C GLU A 100 18.73 -15.51 -27.24
N GLN A 101 17.64 -15.08 -27.84
CA GLN A 101 17.45 -15.11 -29.30
C GLN A 101 18.49 -14.25 -30.03
N ARG A 102 18.81 -13.10 -29.49
CA ARG A 102 19.84 -12.20 -30.05
C ARG A 102 21.23 -12.84 -29.99
N LEU A 103 21.57 -13.46 -28.89
CA LEU A 103 22.85 -14.16 -28.72
C LEU A 103 22.97 -15.32 -29.72
N ILE A 104 21.94 -16.10 -29.94
CA ILE A 104 21.91 -17.18 -30.91
C ILE A 104 22.17 -16.66 -32.32
N GLN A 105 21.58 -15.53 -32.69
CA GLN A 105 21.82 -14.92 -34.01
C GLN A 105 23.25 -14.42 -34.19
N ILE A 106 23.86 -13.89 -33.13
CA ILE A 106 25.27 -13.42 -33.17
C ILE A 106 26.23 -14.59 -33.31
N LEU A 107 25.92 -15.73 -32.69
CA LEU A 107 26.78 -16.91 -32.70
C LEU A 107 26.64 -17.76 -33.97
N LYS A 108 25.67 -17.52 -34.82
CA LYS A 108 25.56 -18.13 -36.14
C LYS A 108 26.51 -17.43 -37.12
#